data_6a75ab411c774701ebc8a086773cad51
#
_entry.id   6a75ab411c774701ebc8a086773cad51
#
_cell.length_a   1.000
_cell.length_b   1.000
_cell.length_c   1.000
_cell.angle_alpha   90.00
_cell.angle_beta   90.00
_cell.angle_gamma   90.00
#
_symmetry.space_group_name_H-M   'P 1'
#
loop_
_entity.id
_entity.type
_entity.pdbx_description
1 polymer ?
#
loop_
_entity_poly.entity_id
_entity_poly.type
_entity_poly.pdbx_seq_one_letter_code
_entity_poly.pdbx_strand_id
1 'polypeptide(L)'
;VQSLDYYTAQSYTRVSFALDNINVNWEKPFWKSFAFVQKYIDTTGVYPNVTVSIRENLTDEYYQRKPRKEKKILQKNRVFGIEDLVSQGALQENIKELFKDVDINHNSMNLLYNRFVSPLSSSVAVSFYQYYIMDTVLVDGYQCIDLAFVPVNSESYGFTGHLYIVNDSTYRIKKYAIN
;
A
#
# COMPACT_ATOMS: atom_id res chain seq x y z
N VAL A 1 -9.96 -1.62 22.74
CA VAL A 1 -10.62 -1.88 21.45
C VAL A 1 -11.56 -3.03 21.63
N GLN A 2 -12.88 -2.82 21.49
CA GLN A 2 -13.82 -3.93 21.46
C GLN A 2 -13.61 -4.73 20.19
N SER A 3 -13.17 -5.98 20.31
CA SER A 3 -13.07 -6.86 19.16
C SER A 3 -14.48 -7.30 18.74
N LEU A 4 -14.86 -7.01 17.52
CA LEU A 4 -16.14 -7.46 16.96
C LEU A 4 -16.17 -8.99 16.85
N ASP A 5 -17.28 -9.61 17.24
CA ASP A 5 -17.45 -11.06 17.10
C ASP A 5 -17.65 -11.48 15.63
N TYR A 6 -18.26 -10.61 14.86
CA TYR A 6 -18.33 -10.75 13.40
C TYR A 6 -18.45 -9.39 12.74
N TYR A 7 -17.94 -9.24 11.50
CA TYR A 7 -18.19 -8.09 10.66
C TYR A 7 -18.24 -8.47 9.18
N THR A 8 -18.91 -7.63 8.42
CA THR A 8 -18.81 -7.60 6.96
C THR A 8 -18.33 -6.20 6.58
N ALA A 9 -17.40 -6.13 5.63
CA ALA A 9 -16.89 -4.87 5.13
C ALA A 9 -16.63 -4.96 3.63
N GLN A 10 -16.69 -3.83 2.95
CA GLN A 10 -16.17 -3.70 1.61
C GLN A 10 -14.87 -2.89 1.69
N SER A 11 -13.79 -3.46 1.21
CA SER A 11 -12.49 -2.82 1.19
C SER A 11 -12.09 -2.46 -0.25
N TYR A 12 -11.64 -1.23 -0.42
CA TYR A 12 -10.97 -0.78 -1.64
C TYR A 12 -9.49 -0.61 -1.35
N THR A 13 -8.68 -1.31 -2.13
CA THR A 13 -7.23 -1.24 -2.03
C THR A 13 -6.66 -0.73 -3.34
N ARG A 14 -5.81 0.29 -3.25
CA ARG A 14 -4.99 0.75 -4.38
C ARG A 14 -3.53 0.66 -3.99
N VAL A 15 -2.76 -0.08 -4.79
CA VAL A 15 -1.31 -0.20 -4.66
C VAL A 15 -0.68 0.39 -5.91
N SER A 16 0.24 1.31 -5.73
CA SER A 16 0.97 1.96 -6.81
C SER A 16 2.46 1.78 -6.57
N PHE A 17 3.17 1.35 -7.60
CA PHE A 17 4.63 1.31 -7.61
C PHE A 17 5.14 2.31 -8.64
N ALA A 18 6.05 3.17 -8.19
CA ALA A 18 6.71 4.13 -9.06
C ALA A 18 8.23 4.07 -8.82
N LEU A 19 8.98 4.37 -9.84
CA LEU A 19 10.41 4.61 -9.76
C LEU A 19 10.62 6.11 -9.74
N ASP A 20 11.20 6.62 -8.66
CA ASP A 20 11.49 8.04 -8.47
C ASP A 20 12.90 8.38 -8.93
N ASN A 21 13.11 9.67 -9.21
CA ASN A 21 14.41 10.25 -9.57
C ASN A 21 15.07 9.56 -10.76
N ILE A 22 14.29 9.27 -11.80
CA ILE A 22 14.77 8.58 -12.98
C ILE A 22 15.57 9.56 -13.86
N ASN A 23 16.89 9.44 -13.80
CA ASN A 23 17.79 10.12 -14.72
C ASN A 23 18.15 9.19 -15.87
N VAL A 24 17.31 9.16 -16.89
CA VAL A 24 17.49 8.28 -18.07
C VAL A 24 18.08 9.07 -19.22
N ASN A 25 19.23 8.63 -19.70
CA ASN A 25 19.75 9.12 -20.96
C ASN A 25 19.14 8.33 -22.13
N TRP A 26 18.08 8.87 -22.70
CA TRP A 26 17.32 8.26 -23.81
C TRP A 26 18.11 8.12 -25.10
N GLU A 27 19.25 8.78 -25.25
CA GLU A 27 20.11 8.67 -26.44
C GLU A 27 20.91 7.37 -26.47
N LYS A 28 21.13 6.76 -25.28
CA LYS A 28 21.83 5.48 -25.20
C LYS A 28 21.00 4.35 -25.81
N PRO A 29 21.65 3.44 -26.59
CA PRO A 29 20.94 2.36 -27.29
C PRO A 29 20.05 1.50 -26.40
N PHE A 30 20.50 1.21 -25.19
CA PHE A 30 19.71 0.47 -24.19
C PHE A 30 18.39 1.17 -23.89
N TRP A 31 18.41 2.47 -23.59
CA TRP A 31 17.22 3.22 -23.23
C TRP A 31 16.31 3.52 -24.42
N LYS A 32 16.85 3.58 -25.64
CA LYS A 32 16.03 3.72 -26.86
C LYS A 32 15.01 2.57 -26.98
N SER A 33 15.37 1.37 -26.55
CA SER A 33 14.46 0.20 -26.56
C SER A 33 13.27 0.39 -25.59
N PHE A 34 13.39 1.28 -24.61
CA PHE A 34 12.36 1.61 -23.64
C PHE A 34 11.69 2.96 -23.88
N ALA A 35 11.80 3.52 -25.09
CA ALA A 35 11.23 4.83 -25.42
C ALA A 35 9.71 4.91 -25.18
N PHE A 36 9.00 3.77 -25.25
CA PHE A 36 7.59 3.68 -24.94
C PHE A 36 7.25 4.05 -23.47
N VAL A 37 8.23 3.95 -22.55
CA VAL A 37 8.07 4.30 -21.14
C VAL A 37 7.97 5.81 -20.94
N GLN A 38 8.49 6.62 -21.88
CA GLN A 38 8.46 8.09 -21.76
C GLN A 38 7.07 8.66 -21.53
N LYS A 39 6.05 8.06 -22.13
CA LYS A 39 4.64 8.51 -21.97
C LYS A 39 4.08 8.28 -20.54
N TYR A 40 4.76 7.48 -19.74
CA TYR A 40 4.36 7.18 -18.36
C TYR A 40 5.19 7.95 -17.32
N ILE A 41 6.14 8.82 -17.78
CA ILE A 41 6.93 9.64 -16.90
C ILE A 41 6.08 10.82 -16.45
N ASP A 42 5.88 10.91 -15.14
CA ASP A 42 5.28 12.07 -14.51
C ASP A 42 6.39 13.06 -14.13
N THR A 43 6.32 14.24 -14.72
CA THR A 43 7.27 15.35 -14.48
C THR A 43 6.67 16.48 -13.66
N THR A 44 5.48 16.29 -13.10
CA THR A 44 4.79 17.33 -12.30
C THR A 44 5.38 17.49 -10.89
N GLY A 45 6.11 16.48 -10.40
CA GLY A 45 6.79 16.51 -9.12
C GLY A 45 8.18 17.15 -9.16
N VAL A 46 8.83 17.22 -8.00
CA VAL A 46 10.22 17.74 -7.86
C VAL A 46 11.21 16.88 -8.65
N TYR A 47 10.96 15.59 -8.72
CA TYR A 47 11.76 14.62 -9.49
C TYR A 47 10.84 13.85 -10.44
N PRO A 48 11.32 13.56 -11.67
CA PRO A 48 10.58 12.74 -12.60
C PRO A 48 10.41 11.33 -12.03
N ASN A 49 9.19 10.82 -12.09
CA ASN A 49 8.87 9.46 -11.67
C ASN A 49 8.17 8.69 -12.80
N VAL A 50 8.31 7.36 -12.77
CA VAL A 50 7.59 6.46 -13.67
C VAL A 50 6.73 5.52 -12.85
N THR A 51 5.43 5.59 -13.05
CA THR A 51 4.52 4.59 -12.49
C THR A 51 4.72 3.27 -13.22
N VAL A 52 5.28 2.30 -12.50
CA VAL A 52 5.51 0.94 -13.01
C VAL A 52 4.20 0.16 -13.04
N SER A 53 3.39 0.32 -12.00
CA SER A 53 2.14 -0.41 -11.85
C SER A 53 1.18 0.27 -10.90
N ILE A 54 -0.11 0.18 -11.22
CA ILE A 54 -1.21 0.49 -10.32
C ILE A 54 -2.14 -0.71 -10.30
N ARG A 55 -2.44 -1.23 -9.12
CA ARG A 55 -3.47 -2.25 -8.91
C ARG A 55 -4.56 -1.70 -8.01
N GLU A 56 -5.79 -1.87 -8.43
CA GLU A 56 -6.99 -1.50 -7.67
C GLU A 56 -7.87 -2.73 -7.47
N ASN A 57 -8.20 -3.04 -6.24
CA ASN A 57 -9.08 -4.14 -5.86
C ASN A 57 -10.24 -3.63 -5.04
N LEU A 58 -11.44 -4.12 -5.35
CA LEU A 58 -12.63 -3.99 -4.52
C LEU A 58 -12.97 -5.38 -4.00
N THR A 59 -12.96 -5.55 -2.68
CA THR A 59 -13.08 -6.85 -2.02
C THR A 59 -14.15 -6.79 -0.93
N ASP A 60 -15.06 -7.76 -0.91
CA ASP A 60 -15.95 -7.97 0.23
C ASP A 60 -15.26 -8.88 1.24
N GLU A 61 -15.20 -8.45 2.48
CA GLU A 61 -14.57 -9.15 3.59
C GLU A 61 -15.61 -9.59 4.59
N TYR A 62 -15.54 -10.85 4.99
CA TYR A 62 -16.40 -11.47 5.98
C TYR A 62 -15.50 -12.05 7.08
N TYR A 63 -15.72 -11.63 8.31
CA TYR A 63 -14.95 -12.10 9.44
C TYR A 63 -15.87 -12.57 10.54
N GLN A 64 -15.51 -13.70 11.16
CA GLN A 64 -16.12 -14.25 12.38
C GLN A 64 -15.01 -14.66 13.35
N ARG A 65 -15.17 -14.27 14.63
CA ARG A 65 -14.15 -14.51 15.65
C ARG A 65 -14.20 -15.94 16.21
N LYS A 66 -15.41 -16.46 16.46
CA LYS A 66 -15.60 -17.77 17.09
C LYS A 66 -16.68 -18.58 16.37
N PRO A 67 -16.34 -19.75 15.78
CA PRO A 67 -14.97 -20.15 15.42
C PRO A 67 -14.37 -19.16 14.42
N ARG A 68 -13.06 -18.96 14.47
CA ARG A 68 -12.41 -18.02 13.55
C ARG A 68 -12.61 -18.46 12.12
N LYS A 69 -13.29 -17.61 11.35
CA LYS A 69 -13.50 -17.77 9.91
C LYS A 69 -13.28 -16.42 9.23
N GLU A 70 -12.63 -16.48 8.12
CA GLU A 70 -12.37 -15.32 7.27
C GLU A 70 -12.62 -15.70 5.82
N LYS A 71 -13.31 -14.84 5.08
CA LYS A 71 -13.57 -15.02 3.66
C LYS A 71 -13.43 -13.66 2.98
N LYS A 72 -12.62 -13.62 1.92
CA LYS A 72 -12.46 -12.44 1.06
C LYS A 72 -12.96 -12.81 -0.33
N ILE A 73 -13.83 -11.98 -0.90
CA ILE A 73 -14.38 -12.15 -2.24
C ILE A 73 -14.00 -10.94 -3.07
N LEU A 74 -13.12 -11.14 -4.06
CA LEU A 74 -12.73 -10.09 -4.99
C LEU A 74 -13.92 -9.79 -5.93
N GLN A 75 -14.45 -8.57 -5.84
CA GLN A 75 -15.57 -8.10 -6.63
C GLN A 75 -15.11 -7.47 -7.95
N LYS A 76 -14.06 -6.62 -7.87
CA LYS A 76 -13.49 -5.95 -9.04
C LYS A 76 -11.98 -5.87 -8.89
N ASN A 77 -11.30 -6.03 -10.02
CA ASN A 77 -9.86 -5.85 -10.13
C ASN A 77 -9.58 -4.97 -11.34
N ARG A 78 -8.65 -4.04 -11.19
CA ARG A 78 -8.09 -3.25 -12.29
C ARG A 78 -6.58 -3.19 -12.11
N VAL A 79 -5.88 -3.50 -13.19
CA VAL A 79 -4.41 -3.40 -13.25
C VAL A 79 -4.08 -2.45 -14.39
N PHE A 80 -3.16 -1.54 -14.14
CA PHE A 80 -2.63 -0.61 -15.13
C PHE A 80 -1.13 -0.43 -14.88
N GLY A 81 -0.34 -0.41 -15.92
CA GLY A 81 1.10 -0.16 -15.82
C GLY A 81 1.87 -0.65 -17.03
N ILE A 82 3.19 -0.60 -16.94
CA ILE A 82 4.09 -1.11 -17.98
C ILE A 82 4.20 -2.64 -18.00
N GLU A 83 3.54 -3.32 -17.06
CA GLU A 83 3.52 -4.78 -16.95
C GLU A 83 3.01 -5.45 -18.22
N ASP A 84 1.96 -4.90 -18.84
CA ASP A 84 1.38 -5.42 -20.08
C ASP A 84 2.34 -5.34 -21.26
N LEU A 85 3.39 -4.52 -21.15
CA LEU A 85 4.38 -4.26 -22.20
C LEU A 85 5.66 -5.09 -22.02
N VAL A 86 5.87 -5.68 -20.83
CA VAL A 86 7.05 -6.47 -20.50
C VAL A 86 6.69 -7.95 -20.37
N SER A 87 6.32 -8.55 -21.50
CA SER A 87 5.76 -9.91 -21.52
C SER A 87 6.80 -11.05 -21.51
N GLN A 88 8.12 -10.79 -21.40
CA GLN A 88 9.12 -11.86 -21.50
C GLN A 88 10.29 -11.72 -20.53
N GLY A 89 10.64 -12.83 -19.84
CA GLY A 89 11.91 -13.09 -19.20
C GLY A 89 11.97 -12.87 -17.68
N ALA A 90 13.18 -12.80 -17.14
CA ALA A 90 13.49 -12.66 -15.71
C ALA A 90 12.86 -11.41 -15.02
N LEU A 91 12.44 -10.42 -15.81
CA LEU A 91 11.69 -9.27 -15.32
C LEU A 91 10.30 -9.64 -14.80
N GLN A 92 9.65 -10.68 -15.34
CA GLN A 92 8.31 -11.09 -14.90
C GLN A 92 8.28 -11.59 -13.45
N GLU A 93 9.32 -12.28 -13.00
CA GLU A 93 9.36 -12.78 -11.60
C GLU A 93 9.55 -11.63 -10.61
N ASN A 94 10.40 -10.67 -10.95
CA ASN A 94 10.62 -9.47 -10.13
C ASN A 94 9.36 -8.59 -10.10
N ILE A 95 8.66 -8.48 -11.22
CA ILE A 95 7.39 -7.74 -11.31
C ILE A 95 6.30 -8.42 -10.47
N LYS A 96 6.21 -9.75 -10.45
CA LYS A 96 5.26 -10.48 -9.59
C LYS A 96 5.45 -10.17 -8.10
N GLU A 97 6.68 -9.95 -7.65
CA GLU A 97 6.95 -9.53 -6.26
C GLU A 97 6.36 -8.14 -5.94
N LEU A 98 6.34 -7.21 -6.92
CA LEU A 98 5.72 -5.90 -6.78
C LEU A 98 4.19 -5.97 -6.68
N PHE A 99 3.59 -7.10 -7.10
CA PHE A 99 2.14 -7.30 -7.10
C PHE A 99 1.62 -8.16 -5.95
N LYS A 100 2.46 -8.48 -4.98
CA LYS A 100 1.97 -9.13 -3.75
C LYS A 100 0.98 -8.23 -3.04
N ASP A 101 -0.08 -8.84 -2.54
CA ASP A 101 -1.06 -8.10 -1.74
C ASP A 101 -0.38 -7.55 -0.48
N VAL A 102 -0.49 -6.23 -0.31
CA VAL A 102 -0.04 -5.53 0.88
C VAL A 102 -1.21 -5.49 1.86
N ASP A 103 -1.17 -6.36 2.88
CA ASP A 103 -2.17 -6.37 3.94
C ASP A 103 -1.53 -5.94 5.27
N ILE A 104 -1.79 -4.70 5.66
CA ILE A 104 -1.24 -4.11 6.89
C ILE A 104 -1.80 -4.73 8.18
N ASN A 105 -2.85 -5.55 8.09
CA ASN A 105 -3.38 -6.27 9.26
C ASN A 105 -2.51 -7.46 9.68
N HIS A 106 -1.57 -7.88 8.83
CA HIS A 106 -0.55 -8.84 9.21
C HIS A 106 0.60 -8.15 9.94
N ASN A 107 1.21 -8.84 10.91
CA ASN A 107 2.31 -8.29 11.72
C ASN A 107 3.53 -7.88 10.89
N SER A 108 3.75 -8.53 9.77
CA SER A 108 4.82 -8.18 8.82
C SER A 108 4.45 -8.65 7.41
N MET A 109 5.01 -7.97 6.44
CA MET A 109 4.81 -8.22 5.02
C MET A 109 6.16 -8.41 4.34
N ASN A 110 6.26 -9.40 3.45
CA ASN A 110 7.43 -9.54 2.59
C ASN A 110 7.15 -8.75 1.31
N LEU A 111 7.96 -7.71 1.08
CA LEU A 111 7.87 -6.86 -0.10
C LEU A 111 9.27 -6.64 -0.65
N LEU A 112 9.46 -6.82 -1.97
CA LEU A 112 10.75 -6.65 -2.64
C LEU A 112 11.90 -7.42 -1.93
N TYR A 113 11.63 -8.68 -1.54
CA TYR A 113 12.56 -9.56 -0.82
C TYR A 113 12.94 -9.10 0.60
N ASN A 114 12.37 -8.00 1.08
CA ASN A 114 12.56 -7.48 2.42
C ASN A 114 11.33 -7.68 3.28
N ARG A 115 11.55 -7.80 4.59
CA ARG A 115 10.47 -7.93 5.56
C ARG A 115 10.14 -6.57 6.16
N PHE A 116 8.97 -6.05 5.84
CA PHE A 116 8.45 -4.80 6.40
C PHE A 116 7.59 -5.07 7.62
N VAL A 117 7.77 -4.28 8.66
CA VAL A 117 6.92 -4.33 9.86
C VAL A 117 5.63 -3.57 9.59
N SER A 118 4.50 -4.15 9.97
CA SER A 118 3.22 -3.44 9.86
C SER A 118 3.08 -2.35 10.95
N PRO A 119 2.53 -1.18 10.62
CA PRO A 119 2.19 -0.16 11.62
C PRO A 119 1.04 -0.59 12.56
N LEU A 120 0.34 -1.69 12.24
CA LEU A 120 -0.72 -2.27 13.07
C LEU A 120 -0.28 -3.50 13.86
N SER A 121 1.00 -3.89 13.78
CA SER A 121 1.52 -5.02 14.55
C SER A 121 1.35 -4.80 16.05
N SER A 122 0.55 -5.63 16.70
CA SER A 122 0.26 -5.52 18.13
C SER A 122 1.48 -5.69 19.04
N SER A 123 2.51 -6.38 18.59
CA SER A 123 3.68 -6.75 19.40
C SER A 123 4.90 -5.88 19.14
N VAL A 124 5.04 -5.28 17.98
CA VAL A 124 6.27 -4.63 17.53
C VAL A 124 6.05 -3.18 17.13
N ALA A 125 4.85 -2.82 16.68
CA ALA A 125 4.58 -1.52 16.07
C ALA A 125 4.93 -0.34 16.99
N VAL A 126 4.59 -0.42 18.29
CA VAL A 126 4.82 0.67 19.25
C VAL A 126 6.30 0.95 19.48
N SER A 127 7.16 -0.07 19.38
CA SER A 127 8.61 0.12 19.49
C SER A 127 9.30 0.46 18.17
N PHE A 128 8.62 0.14 17.05
CA PHE A 128 9.17 0.30 15.71
C PHE A 128 8.79 1.64 15.08
N TYR A 129 7.60 2.17 15.41
CA TYR A 129 7.05 3.40 14.84
C TYR A 129 6.85 4.48 15.90
N GLN A 130 6.99 5.72 15.47
CA GLN A 130 6.46 6.92 16.16
C GLN A 130 5.13 7.29 15.53
N TYR A 131 4.16 7.68 16.37
CA TYR A 131 2.82 8.05 15.96
C TYR A 131 2.52 9.49 16.37
N TYR A 132 1.90 10.23 15.46
CA TYR A 132 1.57 11.64 15.65
C TYR A 132 0.11 11.87 15.32
N ILE A 133 -0.66 12.40 16.26
CA ILE A 133 -2.02 12.89 15.98
C ILE A 133 -1.87 14.21 15.22
N MET A 134 -2.34 14.21 13.98
CA MET A 134 -2.23 15.38 13.09
C MET A 134 -3.47 16.26 13.19
N ASP A 135 -4.66 15.70 12.95
CA ASP A 135 -5.91 16.44 12.90
C ASP A 135 -7.11 15.49 13.10
N THR A 136 -8.30 16.08 13.10
CA THR A 136 -9.58 15.37 12.97
C THR A 136 -10.21 15.72 11.62
N VAL A 137 -10.36 14.72 10.77
CA VAL A 137 -10.82 14.86 9.39
C VAL A 137 -12.08 14.06 9.11
N LEU A 138 -12.85 14.47 8.11
CA LEU A 138 -14.03 13.72 7.66
C LEU A 138 -13.63 12.74 6.56
N VAL A 139 -13.85 11.43 6.78
CA VAL A 139 -13.60 10.38 5.81
C VAL A 139 -14.89 9.58 5.58
N ASP A 140 -15.44 9.64 4.38
CA ASP A 140 -16.70 8.98 4.01
C ASP A 140 -17.84 9.20 5.01
N GLY A 141 -18.00 10.44 5.52
CA GLY A 141 -19.03 10.81 6.48
C GLY A 141 -18.72 10.49 7.95
N TYR A 142 -17.56 9.90 8.25
CA TYR A 142 -17.11 9.62 9.61
C TYR A 142 -16.08 10.66 10.06
N GLN A 143 -16.22 11.18 11.28
CA GLN A 143 -15.12 11.90 11.93
C GLN A 143 -14.00 10.93 12.28
N CYS A 144 -12.82 11.15 11.75
CA CYS A 144 -11.65 10.31 11.95
C CYS A 144 -10.50 11.13 12.53
N ILE A 145 -9.77 10.52 13.44
CA ILE A 145 -8.45 10.99 13.88
C ILE A 145 -7.46 10.63 12.78
N ASP A 146 -6.75 11.61 12.24
CA ASP A 146 -5.60 11.41 11.36
C ASP A 146 -4.36 11.14 12.21
N LEU A 147 -3.90 9.89 12.19
CA LEU A 147 -2.73 9.42 12.92
C LEU A 147 -1.61 9.14 11.93
N ALA A 148 -0.63 10.04 11.83
CA ALA A 148 0.57 9.82 11.05
C ALA A 148 1.52 8.84 11.78
N PHE A 149 2.26 8.05 11.03
CA PHE A 149 3.28 7.15 11.57
C PHE A 149 4.55 7.14 10.70
N VAL A 150 5.68 7.03 11.37
CA VAL A 150 7.01 6.93 10.74
C VAL A 150 7.87 5.93 11.51
N PRO A 151 8.79 5.18 10.87
CA PRO A 151 9.75 4.36 11.58
C PRO A 151 10.64 5.20 12.51
N VAL A 152 10.95 4.70 13.71
CA VAL A 152 11.89 5.34 14.63
C VAL A 152 13.27 5.46 13.98
N ASN A 153 13.69 4.42 13.24
CA ASN A 153 14.90 4.43 12.45
C ASN A 153 14.53 4.47 10.96
N SER A 154 14.92 5.56 10.27
CA SER A 154 14.63 5.78 8.85
C SER A 154 15.28 4.76 7.90
N GLU A 155 16.31 4.04 8.35
CA GLU A 155 16.97 2.99 7.57
C GLU A 155 16.29 1.62 7.71
N SER A 156 15.29 1.52 8.59
CA SER A 156 14.55 0.26 8.78
C SER A 156 13.52 0.05 7.67
N TYR A 157 13.29 -1.21 7.32
CA TYR A 157 12.21 -1.58 6.39
C TYR A 157 10.85 -1.40 7.07
N GLY A 158 10.36 -0.19 7.01
CA GLY A 158 9.07 0.24 7.53
C GLY A 158 8.39 1.19 6.55
N PHE A 159 7.13 1.42 6.79
CA PHE A 159 6.32 2.35 6.01
C PHE A 159 6.22 3.70 6.72
N THR A 160 6.01 4.74 5.97
CA THR A 160 5.47 6.00 6.49
C THR A 160 4.04 6.15 6.02
N GLY A 161 3.23 6.94 6.74
CA GLY A 161 1.87 7.15 6.26
C GLY A 161 0.89 7.61 7.33
N HIS A 162 -0.39 7.41 7.03
CA HIS A 162 -1.50 7.87 7.84
C HIS A 162 -2.52 6.76 8.08
N LEU A 163 -3.03 6.67 9.29
CA LEU A 163 -4.18 5.86 9.69
C LEU A 163 -5.34 6.79 10.03
N TYR A 164 -6.48 6.60 9.40
CA TYR A 164 -7.70 7.35 9.69
C TYR A 164 -8.60 6.49 10.58
N ILE A 165 -8.63 6.84 11.85
CA ILE A 165 -9.29 6.07 12.92
C ILE A 165 -10.60 6.77 13.27
N VAL A 166 -11.73 6.05 13.18
CA VAL A 166 -13.03 6.62 13.55
C VAL A 166 -13.01 7.10 15.00
N ASN A 167 -13.36 8.37 15.20
CA ASN A 167 -13.37 9.01 16.51
C ASN A 167 -14.67 8.65 17.26
N ASP A 168 -14.82 7.37 17.57
CA ASP A 168 -15.91 6.85 18.40
C ASP A 168 -15.37 5.77 19.36
N SER A 169 -16.23 5.13 20.12
CA SER A 169 -15.85 4.10 21.09
C SER A 169 -15.24 2.84 20.45
N THR A 170 -15.37 2.66 19.14
CA THR A 170 -14.85 1.48 18.43
C THR A 170 -13.41 1.62 17.99
N TYR A 171 -12.93 2.85 17.73
CA TYR A 171 -11.60 3.16 17.22
C TYR A 171 -11.21 2.30 16.00
N ARG A 172 -12.15 1.99 15.14
CA ARG A 172 -11.90 1.20 13.94
C ARG A 172 -11.15 2.03 12.90
N ILE A 173 -10.29 1.36 12.14
CA ILE A 173 -9.60 2.01 11.02
C ILE A 173 -10.59 2.11 9.86
N LYS A 174 -10.82 3.33 9.39
CA LYS A 174 -11.68 3.60 8.24
C LYS A 174 -10.88 3.59 6.95
N LYS A 175 -9.66 4.14 6.99
CA LYS A 175 -8.77 4.27 5.83
C LYS A 175 -7.32 4.25 6.31
N TYR A 176 -6.43 3.83 5.46
CA TYR A 176 -4.99 4.04 5.62
C TYR A 176 -4.36 4.44 4.30
N ALA A 177 -3.27 5.20 4.37
CA ALA A 177 -2.38 5.51 3.25
C ALA A 177 -0.96 5.23 3.72
N ILE A 178 -0.21 4.45 2.96
CA ILE A 178 1.16 4.06 3.27
C ILE A 178 2.08 4.34 2.07
N ASN A 179 3.31 4.76 2.38
CA ASN A 179 4.38 5.02 1.42
C ASN A 179 5.62 4.22 1.80
#